data_e8a6a3f9e2c2901f332dc0080b1f2cc0
#
_entry.id   e8a6a3f9e2c2901f332dc0080b1f2cc0
#
_cell.length_a   1.000
_cell.length_b   1.000
_cell.length_c   1.000
_cell.angle_alpha   90.00
_cell.angle_beta   90.00
_cell.angle_gamma   90.00
#
_symmetry.space_group_name_H-M   'P 1'
#
loop_
_entity.id
_entity.type
_entity.pdbx_description
1 polymer ?
#
loop_
_entity_poly.entity_id
_entity_poly.type
_entity_poly.pdbx_seq_one_letter_code
_entity_poly.pdbx_strand_id
1 'polypeptide(L)'
;MNNPNQTKYKSETAELLLKLKAIKLQPNDPFTWASGWKSPIYCDNRIILSDIDCRNKISNYFSELITEKYKDVDVIAGVATGAIGIGILVAEKLNLPFIYVRPEAKKHGRQNQIEGEVSKGKKIIVIEDLISTGKSSLNAVKALREAELDVLGMIAIFTYDFEISKNNFLKDSVKLNTLSNYSELLKKAVEINYVSEKDIETLEKWNKSPESWS
;
A
#
# COMPACT_ATOMS: atom_id res chain seq x y z
N MET A 1 -3.82 2.05 -22.87
CA MET A 1 -4.63 3.27 -22.70
C MET A 1 -4.88 3.44 -21.20
N ASN A 2 -4.47 4.56 -20.60
CA ASN A 2 -4.74 4.81 -19.18
C ASN A 2 -6.24 5.09 -19.02
N ASN A 3 -6.92 4.31 -18.19
CA ASN A 3 -8.31 4.55 -17.82
C ASN A 3 -8.39 5.91 -17.09
N PRO A 4 -9.24 6.87 -17.52
CA PRO A 4 -9.36 8.19 -16.87
C PRO A 4 -9.63 8.11 -15.36
N ASN A 5 -10.38 7.09 -14.94
CA ASN A 5 -10.66 6.84 -13.52
C ASN A 5 -9.38 6.52 -12.72
N GLN A 6 -8.42 5.78 -13.30
CA GLN A 6 -7.16 5.45 -12.60
C GLN A 6 -6.28 6.68 -12.36
N THR A 7 -6.24 7.61 -13.30
CA THR A 7 -5.52 8.88 -13.14
C THR A 7 -6.14 9.71 -12.02
N LYS A 8 -7.49 9.72 -11.95
CA LYS A 8 -8.24 10.42 -10.90
C LYS A 8 -7.94 9.87 -9.52
N TYR A 9 -8.00 8.53 -9.30
CA TYR A 9 -7.68 7.93 -8.00
C TYR A 9 -6.29 8.28 -7.53
N LYS A 10 -5.28 8.23 -8.43
CA LYS A 10 -3.90 8.50 -8.08
C LYS A 10 -3.69 9.91 -7.55
N SER A 11 -4.21 10.89 -8.26
CA SER A 11 -4.09 12.30 -7.89
C SER A 11 -4.88 12.62 -6.62
N GLU A 12 -6.13 12.16 -6.51
CA GLU A 12 -6.95 12.41 -5.32
C GLU A 12 -6.38 11.70 -4.08
N THR A 13 -5.90 10.48 -4.20
CA THR A 13 -5.24 9.77 -3.10
C THR A 13 -4.00 10.52 -2.63
N ALA A 14 -3.14 10.97 -3.55
CA ALA A 14 -1.95 11.77 -3.21
C ALA A 14 -2.33 13.03 -2.43
N GLU A 15 -3.37 13.74 -2.86
CA GLU A 15 -3.85 14.95 -2.19
C GLU A 15 -4.36 14.66 -0.78
N LEU A 16 -5.16 13.60 -0.61
CA LEU A 16 -5.68 13.18 0.70
C LEU A 16 -4.53 12.85 1.67
N LEU A 17 -3.53 12.09 1.21
CA LEU A 17 -2.37 11.70 2.03
C LEU A 17 -1.56 12.92 2.50
N LEU A 18 -1.37 13.91 1.64
CA LEU A 18 -0.67 15.16 1.99
C LEU A 18 -1.50 16.03 2.94
N LYS A 19 -2.79 16.23 2.65
CA LYS A 19 -3.69 17.04 3.49
C LYS A 19 -3.83 16.52 4.92
N LEU A 20 -3.95 15.20 5.07
CA LEU A 20 -4.00 14.54 6.39
C LEU A 20 -2.64 14.43 7.07
N LYS A 21 -1.56 14.83 6.39
CA LYS A 21 -0.18 14.61 6.85
C LYS A 21 0.12 13.13 7.13
N ALA A 22 -0.61 12.21 6.49
CA ALA A 22 -0.26 10.80 6.42
C ALA A 22 1.07 10.62 5.67
N ILE A 23 1.31 11.47 4.66
CA ILE A 23 2.63 11.65 4.06
C ILE A 23 3.11 13.07 4.33
N LYS A 24 4.36 13.18 4.77
CA LYS A 24 5.07 14.46 5.00
C LYS A 24 6.31 14.51 4.13
N LEU A 25 6.54 15.64 3.47
CA LEU A 25 7.75 15.92 2.68
C LEU A 25 8.54 17.02 3.36
N GLN A 26 9.81 16.75 3.68
CA GLN A 26 10.76 17.68 4.34
C GLN A 26 12.13 17.54 3.69
N PRO A 27 12.33 18.05 2.46
CA PRO A 27 13.58 17.91 1.72
C PRO A 27 14.75 18.63 2.39
N ASN A 28 14.49 19.73 3.13
CA ASN A 28 15.51 20.56 3.78
C ASN A 28 15.78 20.19 5.25
N ASP A 29 14.90 19.39 5.87
CA ASP A 29 15.04 18.89 7.25
C ASP A 29 14.57 17.42 7.32
N PRO A 30 15.41 16.49 6.82
CA PRO A 30 14.99 15.12 6.59
C PRO A 30 14.76 14.34 7.88
N PHE A 31 13.79 13.41 7.84
CA PHE A 31 13.54 12.44 8.87
C PHE A 31 14.69 11.43 8.98
N THR A 32 14.82 10.80 10.14
CA THR A 32 15.66 9.61 10.31
C THR A 32 14.73 8.41 10.50
N TRP A 33 14.76 7.44 9.58
CA TRP A 33 13.98 6.22 9.70
C TRP A 33 14.55 5.27 10.76
N ALA A 34 13.76 4.30 11.20
CA ALA A 34 14.21 3.28 12.14
C ALA A 34 15.42 2.47 11.64
N SER A 35 15.62 2.39 10.33
CA SER A 35 16.80 1.79 9.70
C SER A 35 18.08 2.63 9.86
N GLY A 36 17.96 3.88 10.35
CA GLY A 36 19.04 4.87 10.38
C GLY A 36 19.18 5.72 9.11
N TRP A 37 18.42 5.41 8.06
CA TRP A 37 18.47 6.17 6.81
C TRP A 37 17.86 7.56 6.97
N LYS A 38 18.50 8.54 6.33
CA LYS A 38 17.91 9.87 6.14
C LYS A 38 16.86 9.79 5.05
N SER A 39 15.73 10.47 5.25
CA SER A 39 14.64 10.47 4.27
C SER A 39 13.91 11.81 4.26
N PRO A 40 13.71 12.44 3.09
CA PRO A 40 12.91 13.64 2.97
C PRO A 40 11.40 13.36 3.03
N ILE A 41 11.00 12.10 3.18
CA ILE A 41 9.61 11.67 3.28
C ILE A 41 9.37 10.79 4.50
N TYR A 42 8.24 11.01 5.15
CA TYR A 42 7.68 10.12 6.17
C TYR A 42 6.26 9.74 5.79
N CYS A 43 5.92 8.47 5.89
CA CYS A 43 4.60 7.94 5.55
C CYS A 43 4.04 7.11 6.70
N ASP A 44 2.83 7.48 7.15
CA ASP A 44 2.01 6.71 8.08
C ASP A 44 0.56 6.71 7.60
N ASN A 45 0.22 5.76 6.76
CA ASN A 45 -1.12 5.67 6.16
C ASN A 45 -2.21 5.28 7.18
N ARG A 46 -1.84 4.82 8.39
CA ARG A 46 -2.79 4.48 9.45
C ARG A 46 -3.58 5.71 9.94
N ILE A 47 -3.03 6.92 9.75
CA ILE A 47 -3.72 8.19 10.05
C ILE A 47 -5.05 8.29 9.32
N ILE A 48 -5.17 7.71 8.11
CA ILE A 48 -6.40 7.68 7.31
C ILE A 48 -7.58 7.12 8.10
N LEU A 49 -7.35 6.15 8.98
CA LEU A 49 -8.41 5.46 9.72
C LEU A 49 -9.17 6.40 10.67
N SER A 50 -8.53 7.48 11.11
CA SER A 50 -9.14 8.47 12.01
C SER A 50 -9.98 9.52 11.29
N ASP A 51 -9.86 9.65 9.96
CA ASP A 51 -10.65 10.58 9.14
C ASP A 51 -11.73 9.79 8.37
N ILE A 52 -13.00 10.07 8.70
CA ILE A 52 -14.15 9.32 8.17
C ILE A 52 -14.27 9.48 6.65
N ASP A 53 -14.12 10.69 6.15
CA ASP A 53 -14.30 10.97 4.71
C ASP A 53 -13.15 10.38 3.90
N CYS A 54 -11.92 10.50 4.40
CA CYS A 54 -10.75 9.94 3.74
C CYS A 54 -10.79 8.41 3.70
N ARG A 55 -11.02 7.74 4.84
CA ARG A 55 -11.08 6.27 4.87
C ARG A 55 -12.21 5.72 3.99
N ASN A 56 -13.36 6.43 3.93
CA ASN A 56 -14.47 6.06 3.05
C ASN A 56 -14.10 6.19 1.57
N LYS A 57 -13.44 7.29 1.17
CA LYS A 57 -12.94 7.47 -0.20
C LYS A 57 -11.92 6.41 -0.57
N ILE A 58 -10.92 6.20 0.27
CA ILE A 58 -9.87 5.20 0.02
C ILE A 58 -10.47 3.79 -0.10
N SER A 59 -11.39 3.40 0.80
CA SER A 59 -12.04 2.08 0.70
C SER A 59 -12.93 1.96 -0.54
N ASN A 60 -13.57 3.05 -1.01
CA ASN A 60 -14.30 3.05 -2.27
C ASN A 60 -13.36 2.81 -3.46
N TYR A 61 -12.22 3.53 -3.53
CA TYR A 61 -11.26 3.35 -4.62
C TYR A 61 -10.69 1.94 -4.68
N PHE A 62 -10.41 1.32 -3.53
CA PHE A 62 -10.03 -0.09 -3.48
C PHE A 62 -11.14 -0.97 -4.06
N SER A 63 -12.38 -0.80 -3.61
CA SER A 63 -13.52 -1.63 -4.04
C SER A 63 -13.79 -1.50 -5.53
N GLU A 64 -13.77 -0.28 -6.06
CA GLU A 64 -13.92 -0.02 -7.49
C GLU A 64 -12.80 -0.67 -8.32
N LEU A 65 -11.55 -0.53 -7.86
CA LEU A 65 -10.38 -1.11 -8.54
C LEU A 65 -10.42 -2.64 -8.51
N ILE A 66 -10.86 -3.25 -7.40
CA ILE A 66 -11.04 -4.70 -7.28
C ILE A 66 -12.10 -5.16 -8.26
N THR A 67 -13.26 -4.53 -8.26
CA THR A 67 -14.38 -4.89 -9.15
C THR A 67 -14.01 -4.75 -10.63
N GLU A 68 -13.22 -3.72 -10.97
CA GLU A 68 -12.78 -3.49 -12.35
C GLU A 68 -11.77 -4.55 -12.83
N LYS A 69 -10.78 -4.89 -11.97
CA LYS A 69 -9.59 -5.66 -12.41
C LYS A 69 -9.63 -7.14 -12.08
N TYR A 70 -10.40 -7.53 -11.09
CA TYR A 70 -10.40 -8.90 -10.59
C TYR A 70 -11.80 -9.48 -10.57
N LYS A 71 -11.94 -10.67 -11.15
CA LYS A 71 -13.20 -11.42 -11.15
C LYS A 71 -13.14 -12.53 -10.12
N ASP A 72 -14.30 -12.87 -9.60
CA ASP A 72 -14.48 -14.04 -8.71
C ASP A 72 -13.57 -13.99 -7.46
N VAL A 73 -13.43 -12.81 -6.85
CA VAL A 73 -12.73 -12.67 -5.57
C VAL A 73 -13.59 -13.28 -4.47
N ASP A 74 -13.02 -14.20 -3.70
CA ASP A 74 -13.72 -14.88 -2.61
C ASP A 74 -13.48 -14.19 -1.25
N VAL A 75 -12.27 -13.65 -1.03
CA VAL A 75 -11.82 -13.17 0.29
C VAL A 75 -10.88 -11.97 0.13
N ILE A 76 -10.98 -11.03 1.04
CA ILE A 76 -10.01 -9.93 1.20
C ILE A 76 -9.04 -10.27 2.33
N ALA A 77 -7.73 -10.12 2.06
CA ALA A 77 -6.69 -10.33 3.06
C ALA A 77 -5.92 -9.04 3.34
N GLY A 78 -5.92 -8.55 4.58
CA GLY A 78 -5.11 -7.40 4.97
C GLY A 78 -3.73 -7.79 5.45
N VAL A 79 -2.69 -7.05 5.10
CA VAL A 79 -1.36 -7.23 5.70
C VAL A 79 -1.30 -6.48 7.03
N ALA A 80 -1.04 -7.22 8.10
CA ALA A 80 -0.95 -6.63 9.43
C ALA A 80 0.34 -5.81 9.57
N THR A 81 0.26 -4.66 10.23
CA THR A 81 -0.86 -4.13 10.98
C THR A 81 -1.59 -3.04 10.18
N GLY A 82 -0.90 -2.34 9.27
CA GLY A 82 -1.38 -1.12 8.62
C GLY A 82 -2.63 -1.32 7.78
N ALA A 83 -2.74 -2.47 7.12
CA ALA A 83 -3.86 -2.73 6.22
C ALA A 83 -5.06 -3.46 6.86
N ILE A 84 -5.04 -3.78 8.15
CA ILE A 84 -6.19 -4.44 8.80
C ILE A 84 -7.43 -3.54 8.73
N GLY A 85 -7.32 -2.30 9.20
CA GLY A 85 -8.47 -1.40 9.29
C GLY A 85 -9.09 -1.06 7.94
N ILE A 86 -8.25 -0.72 6.96
CA ILE A 86 -8.75 -0.40 5.62
C ILE A 86 -9.23 -1.67 4.89
N GLY A 87 -8.57 -2.81 5.10
CA GLY A 87 -8.93 -4.07 4.48
C GLY A 87 -10.32 -4.56 4.90
N ILE A 88 -10.69 -4.42 6.19
CA ILE A 88 -12.04 -4.78 6.65
C ILE A 88 -13.12 -3.87 6.06
N LEU A 89 -12.84 -2.57 5.90
CA LEU A 89 -13.76 -1.64 5.24
C LEU A 89 -13.96 -1.99 3.76
N VAL A 90 -12.92 -2.44 3.08
CA VAL A 90 -13.00 -2.91 1.68
C VAL A 90 -13.81 -4.20 1.60
N ALA A 91 -13.57 -5.15 2.50
CA ALA A 91 -14.32 -6.41 2.56
C ALA A 91 -15.81 -6.17 2.80
N GLU A 92 -16.16 -5.27 3.74
CA GLU A 92 -17.54 -4.86 4.01
C GLU A 92 -18.23 -4.30 2.76
N LYS A 93 -17.56 -3.36 2.05
CA LYS A 93 -18.11 -2.76 0.82
C LYS A 93 -18.34 -3.76 -0.30
N LEU A 94 -17.51 -4.78 -0.39
CA LEU A 94 -17.61 -5.84 -1.40
C LEU A 94 -18.51 -7.01 -0.93
N ASN A 95 -18.98 -6.98 0.32
CA ASN A 95 -19.70 -8.08 0.97
C ASN A 95 -18.93 -9.41 0.91
N LEU A 96 -17.61 -9.35 1.20
CA LEU A 96 -16.71 -10.49 1.18
C LEU A 96 -16.14 -10.77 2.58
N PRO A 97 -15.80 -12.04 2.89
CA PRO A 97 -15.06 -12.40 4.09
C PRO A 97 -13.72 -11.66 4.16
N PHE A 98 -13.24 -11.42 5.39
CA PHE A 98 -11.95 -10.80 5.67
C PHE A 98 -11.06 -11.69 6.53
N ILE A 99 -9.79 -11.78 6.15
CA ILE A 99 -8.71 -12.37 6.94
C ILE A 99 -7.55 -11.37 7.01
N TYR A 100 -6.59 -11.58 7.90
CA TYR A 100 -5.36 -10.80 7.87
C TYR A 100 -4.12 -11.66 8.10
N VAL A 101 -2.98 -11.21 7.57
CA VAL A 101 -1.72 -11.92 7.66
C VAL A 101 -0.77 -11.16 8.57
N ARG A 102 -0.27 -11.81 9.60
CA ARG A 102 0.69 -11.27 10.56
C ARG A 102 2.10 -11.26 9.97
N PRO A 103 2.98 -10.34 10.44
CA PRO A 103 4.39 -10.34 10.01
C PRO A 103 5.11 -11.65 10.34
N GLU A 104 4.77 -12.25 11.50
CA GLU A 104 5.37 -13.50 11.99
C GLU A 104 4.30 -14.45 12.50
N ALA A 105 4.58 -15.76 12.41
CA ALA A 105 3.74 -16.80 13.01
C ALA A 105 3.70 -16.68 14.54
N LYS A 106 2.63 -17.16 15.18
CA LYS A 106 2.53 -17.22 16.64
C LYS A 106 3.60 -18.15 17.21
N LYS A 107 4.28 -17.71 18.28
CA LYS A 107 5.26 -18.53 19.01
C LYS A 107 4.61 -19.70 19.79
N HIS A 108 3.32 -19.60 20.10
CA HIS A 108 2.56 -20.56 20.88
C HIS A 108 1.17 -20.80 20.25
N GLY A 109 0.64 -22.02 20.39
CA GLY A 109 -0.66 -22.44 19.84
C GLY A 109 -0.55 -22.91 18.37
N ARG A 110 -1.62 -22.68 17.59
CA ARG A 110 -1.55 -22.90 16.13
C ARG A 110 -0.51 -21.93 15.58
N GLN A 111 0.60 -22.45 15.07
CA GLN A 111 1.68 -21.67 14.45
C GLN A 111 1.21 -21.05 13.12
N ASN A 112 0.08 -20.38 13.15
CA ASN A 112 -0.55 -19.83 11.96
C ASN A 112 -0.23 -18.32 11.85
N GLN A 113 0.16 -17.91 10.67
CA GLN A 113 0.41 -16.52 10.34
C GLN A 113 -0.87 -15.83 9.87
N ILE A 114 -1.86 -16.59 9.42
CA ILE A 114 -3.16 -16.11 8.94
C ILE A 114 -4.17 -16.14 10.09
N GLU A 115 -4.86 -15.05 10.31
CA GLU A 115 -5.94 -14.89 11.28
C GLU A 115 -7.29 -14.76 10.56
N GLY A 116 -8.27 -15.50 11.05
CA GLY A 116 -9.56 -15.77 10.40
C GLY A 116 -9.60 -17.17 9.82
N GLU A 117 -10.79 -17.58 9.36
CA GLU A 117 -10.98 -18.88 8.70
C GLU A 117 -11.14 -18.68 7.20
N VAL A 118 -10.43 -19.51 6.43
CA VAL A 118 -10.54 -19.55 4.98
C VAL A 118 -10.26 -20.95 4.46
N SER A 119 -11.09 -21.41 3.52
CA SER A 119 -10.90 -22.72 2.87
C SER A 119 -9.85 -22.63 1.78
N LYS A 120 -9.11 -23.72 1.58
CA LYS A 120 -8.13 -23.87 0.47
C LYS A 120 -8.78 -23.59 -0.89
N GLY A 121 -8.00 -23.12 -1.83
CA GLY A 121 -8.42 -22.81 -3.20
C GLY A 121 -9.21 -21.52 -3.35
N LYS A 122 -9.45 -20.76 -2.26
CA LYS A 122 -10.13 -19.49 -2.33
C LYS A 122 -9.27 -18.42 -3.01
N LYS A 123 -9.91 -17.59 -3.84
CA LYS A 123 -9.30 -16.48 -4.59
C LYS A 123 -9.20 -15.24 -3.72
N ILE A 124 -7.97 -14.77 -3.50
CA ILE A 124 -7.66 -13.70 -2.53
C ILE A 124 -7.15 -12.46 -3.25
N ILE A 125 -7.65 -11.28 -2.84
CA ILE A 125 -6.97 -10.00 -3.05
C ILE A 125 -6.33 -9.55 -1.74
N VAL A 126 -5.04 -9.23 -1.83
CA VAL A 126 -4.27 -8.73 -0.68
C VAL A 126 -4.33 -7.20 -0.66
N ILE A 127 -4.66 -6.63 0.51
CA ILE A 127 -4.66 -5.19 0.76
C ILE A 127 -3.43 -4.83 1.59
N GLU A 128 -2.75 -3.77 1.17
CA GLU A 128 -1.58 -3.22 1.86
C GLU A 128 -1.72 -1.71 2.04
N ASP A 129 -1.10 -1.12 3.05
CA ASP A 129 -1.10 0.32 3.25
C ASP A 129 0.07 1.01 2.52
N LEU A 130 1.25 0.40 2.53
CA LEU A 130 2.47 0.98 1.98
C LEU A 130 3.40 -0.06 1.38
N ILE A 131 3.83 0.16 0.15
CA ILE A 131 4.91 -0.60 -0.48
C ILE A 131 6.20 0.22 -0.46
N SER A 132 7.18 -0.22 0.34
CA SER A 132 8.57 0.23 0.29
C SER A 132 9.39 -0.72 -0.59
N THR A 133 10.12 -1.67 -0.02
CA THR A 133 10.82 -2.71 -0.79
C THR A 133 9.93 -3.89 -1.18
N GLY A 134 8.73 -3.98 -0.61
CA GLY A 134 7.79 -5.08 -0.81
C GLY A 134 8.07 -6.35 0.00
N LYS A 135 9.16 -6.39 0.80
CA LYS A 135 9.57 -7.62 1.50
C LYS A 135 8.50 -8.16 2.46
N SER A 136 7.93 -7.32 3.32
CA SER A 136 6.88 -7.73 4.27
C SER A 136 5.61 -8.17 3.54
N SER A 137 5.21 -7.41 2.54
CA SER A 137 4.02 -7.66 1.73
C SER A 137 4.11 -8.98 0.97
N LEU A 138 5.27 -9.29 0.38
CA LEU A 138 5.51 -10.55 -0.32
C LEU A 138 5.63 -11.75 0.65
N ASN A 139 6.13 -11.55 1.87
CA ASN A 139 6.07 -12.58 2.90
C ASN A 139 4.61 -12.94 3.26
N ALA A 140 3.71 -11.95 3.30
CA ALA A 140 2.29 -12.23 3.50
C ALA A 140 1.69 -13.04 2.33
N VAL A 141 2.03 -12.69 1.09
CA VAL A 141 1.61 -13.48 -0.09
C VAL A 141 2.11 -14.91 -0.01
N LYS A 142 3.39 -15.10 0.38
CA LYS A 142 3.97 -16.43 0.56
C LYS A 142 3.18 -17.25 1.58
N ALA A 143 2.85 -16.69 2.74
CA ALA A 143 2.05 -17.38 3.76
C ALA A 143 0.66 -17.77 3.24
N LEU A 144 -0.01 -16.92 2.46
CA LEU A 144 -1.30 -17.22 1.84
C LEU A 144 -1.18 -18.36 0.83
N ARG A 145 -0.14 -18.38 -0.01
CA ARG A 145 0.11 -19.45 -0.99
C ARG A 145 0.48 -20.77 -0.31
N GLU A 146 1.25 -20.74 0.79
CA GLU A 146 1.56 -21.93 1.62
C GLU A 146 0.30 -22.52 2.27
N ALA A 147 -0.72 -21.70 2.53
CA ALA A 147 -2.05 -22.15 2.97
C ALA A 147 -2.95 -22.62 1.81
N GLU A 148 -2.39 -22.80 0.62
CA GLU A 148 -3.08 -23.25 -0.59
C GLU A 148 -4.19 -22.29 -1.06
N LEU A 149 -3.98 -20.97 -0.89
CA LEU A 149 -4.88 -19.93 -1.37
C LEU A 149 -4.39 -19.37 -2.71
N ASP A 150 -5.33 -19.01 -3.58
CA ASP A 150 -5.04 -18.42 -4.89
C ASP A 150 -4.95 -16.89 -4.79
N VAL A 151 -3.73 -16.36 -4.70
CA VAL A 151 -3.50 -14.92 -4.61
C VAL A 151 -3.55 -14.29 -6.00
N LEU A 152 -4.67 -13.64 -6.34
CA LEU A 152 -4.89 -12.98 -7.63
C LEU A 152 -4.03 -11.72 -7.82
N GLY A 153 -3.69 -11.04 -6.73
CA GLY A 153 -2.86 -9.85 -6.73
C GLY A 153 -2.90 -9.10 -5.41
N MET A 154 -2.20 -7.96 -5.40
CA MET A 154 -2.13 -7.05 -4.27
C MET A 154 -2.50 -5.64 -4.71
N ILE A 155 -3.22 -4.92 -3.84
CA ILE A 155 -3.51 -3.50 -4.02
C ILE A 155 -3.05 -2.76 -2.77
N ALA A 156 -2.26 -1.68 -2.96
CA ALA A 156 -1.79 -0.84 -1.86
C ALA A 156 -2.31 0.59 -1.97
N ILE A 157 -2.39 1.31 -0.84
CA ILE A 157 -2.71 2.74 -0.85
C ILE A 157 -1.61 3.50 -1.57
N PHE A 158 -0.35 3.24 -1.21
CA PHE A 158 0.79 3.99 -1.71
C PHE A 158 2.01 3.10 -1.96
N THR A 159 2.83 3.49 -2.93
CA THR A 159 4.16 2.92 -3.16
C THR A 159 5.19 4.02 -3.39
N TYR A 160 6.40 3.82 -2.87
CA TYR A 160 7.55 4.65 -3.23
C TYR A 160 8.05 4.38 -4.67
N ASP A 161 7.55 3.34 -5.33
CA ASP A 161 7.98 2.92 -6.69
C ASP A 161 9.47 2.57 -6.80
N PHE A 162 10.10 2.16 -5.71
CA PHE A 162 11.50 1.73 -5.74
C PHE A 162 11.71 0.59 -6.74
N GLU A 163 12.82 0.66 -7.48
CA GLU A 163 13.13 -0.38 -8.48
C GLU A 163 13.26 -1.77 -7.85
N ILE A 164 13.81 -1.85 -6.63
CA ILE A 164 13.88 -3.11 -5.88
C ILE A 164 12.49 -3.69 -5.61
N SER A 165 11.48 -2.88 -5.33
CA SER A 165 10.12 -3.40 -5.10
C SER A 165 9.52 -3.96 -6.39
N LYS A 166 9.67 -3.29 -7.53
CA LYS A 166 9.20 -3.76 -8.83
C LYS A 166 9.80 -5.12 -9.17
N ASN A 167 11.12 -5.25 -8.99
CA ASN A 167 11.83 -6.50 -9.24
C ASN A 167 11.38 -7.63 -8.31
N ASN A 168 11.14 -7.34 -7.02
CA ASN A 168 10.66 -8.32 -6.06
C ASN A 168 9.25 -8.83 -6.42
N PHE A 169 8.31 -7.92 -6.74
CA PHE A 169 6.96 -8.29 -7.15
C PHE A 169 6.92 -9.08 -8.45
N LEU A 170 7.78 -8.71 -9.42
CA LEU A 170 7.93 -9.46 -10.67
C LEU A 170 8.46 -10.86 -10.43
N LYS A 171 9.53 -11.00 -9.62
CA LYS A 171 10.15 -12.28 -9.26
C LYS A 171 9.15 -13.23 -8.60
N ASP A 172 8.34 -12.71 -7.68
CA ASP A 172 7.35 -13.50 -6.94
C ASP A 172 6.03 -13.68 -7.73
N SER A 173 5.97 -13.18 -8.97
CA SER A 173 4.78 -13.24 -9.83
C SER A 173 3.53 -12.72 -9.12
N VAL A 174 3.63 -11.56 -8.46
CA VAL A 174 2.52 -10.87 -7.79
C VAL A 174 2.17 -9.61 -8.56
N LYS A 175 0.93 -9.54 -9.02
CA LYS A 175 0.40 -8.34 -9.67
C LYS A 175 0.12 -7.26 -8.63
N LEU A 176 0.90 -6.18 -8.65
CA LEU A 176 0.70 -5.02 -7.79
C LEU A 176 -0.07 -3.91 -8.50
N ASN A 177 -1.10 -3.40 -7.84
CA ASN A 177 -1.74 -2.13 -8.19
C ASN A 177 -1.67 -1.19 -6.98
N THR A 178 -1.71 0.12 -7.23
CA THR A 178 -1.67 1.11 -6.14
C THR A 178 -2.63 2.25 -6.42
N LEU A 179 -3.22 2.80 -5.36
CA LEU A 179 -4.11 3.96 -5.47
C LEU A 179 -3.32 5.23 -5.75
N SER A 180 -2.09 5.33 -5.23
CA SER A 180 -1.16 6.40 -5.60
C SER A 180 0.28 5.92 -5.54
N ASN A 181 1.21 6.75 -6.01
CA ASN A 181 2.64 6.47 -6.04
C ASN A 181 3.46 7.74 -5.85
N TYR A 182 4.78 7.56 -5.73
CA TYR A 182 5.71 8.67 -5.45
C TYR A 182 5.66 9.77 -6.51
N SER A 183 5.64 9.42 -7.79
CA SER A 183 5.63 10.43 -8.85
C SER A 183 4.35 11.27 -8.87
N GLU A 184 3.18 10.65 -8.65
CA GLU A 184 1.91 11.37 -8.54
C GLU A 184 1.83 12.21 -7.27
N LEU A 185 2.45 11.71 -6.16
CA LEU A 185 2.57 12.48 -4.92
C LEU A 185 3.35 13.77 -5.13
N LEU A 186 4.51 13.70 -5.80
CA LEU A 186 5.35 14.88 -6.07
C LEU A 186 4.63 15.90 -6.95
N LYS A 187 3.98 15.45 -8.03
CA LYS A 187 3.18 16.33 -8.90
C LYS A 187 2.11 17.06 -8.09
N LYS A 188 1.35 16.32 -7.26
CA LYS A 188 0.31 16.90 -6.43
C LYS A 188 0.87 17.84 -5.38
N ALA A 189 2.01 17.51 -4.77
CA ALA A 189 2.67 18.35 -3.76
C ALA A 189 3.07 19.72 -4.32
N VAL A 190 3.55 19.79 -5.56
CA VAL A 190 3.82 21.07 -6.25
C VAL A 190 2.51 21.80 -6.57
N GLU A 191 1.53 21.11 -7.15
CA GLU A 191 0.23 21.70 -7.53
C GLU A 191 -0.46 22.41 -6.36
N ILE A 192 -0.41 21.82 -5.15
CA ILE A 192 -1.03 22.38 -3.93
C ILE A 192 -0.06 23.27 -3.11
N ASN A 193 1.11 23.58 -3.64
CA ASN A 193 2.17 24.37 -2.97
C ASN A 193 2.64 23.77 -1.62
N TYR A 194 2.63 22.43 -1.49
CA TYR A 194 3.16 21.71 -0.32
C TYR A 194 4.69 21.71 -0.31
N VAL A 195 5.30 21.60 -1.48
CA VAL A 195 6.74 21.77 -1.74
C VAL A 195 6.92 22.69 -2.97
N SER A 196 8.12 23.26 -3.11
CA SER A 196 8.46 24.06 -4.28
C SER A 196 8.99 23.17 -5.42
N GLU A 197 8.98 23.67 -6.67
CA GLU A 197 9.61 23.00 -7.81
C GLU A 197 11.10 22.72 -7.57
N LYS A 198 11.80 23.58 -6.82
CA LYS A 198 13.22 23.41 -6.48
C LYS A 198 13.49 22.19 -5.60
N ASP A 199 12.50 21.76 -4.82
CA ASP A 199 12.63 20.62 -3.92
C ASP A 199 12.52 19.29 -4.66
N ILE A 200 11.94 19.30 -5.88
CA ILE A 200 11.68 18.07 -6.65
C ILE A 200 12.95 17.31 -6.99
N GLU A 201 14.00 18.01 -7.40
CA GLU A 201 15.28 17.36 -7.72
C GLU A 201 15.84 16.58 -6.53
N THR A 202 15.77 17.15 -5.32
CA THR A 202 16.21 16.49 -4.07
C THR A 202 15.37 15.25 -3.76
N LEU A 203 14.03 15.37 -3.89
CA LEU A 203 13.08 14.29 -3.66
C LEU A 203 13.29 13.15 -4.66
N GLU A 204 13.47 13.45 -5.94
CA GLU A 204 13.75 12.44 -6.97
C GLU A 204 15.11 11.75 -6.79
N LYS A 205 16.15 12.49 -6.38
CA LYS A 205 17.47 11.92 -6.06
C LYS A 205 17.36 10.91 -4.93
N TRP A 206 16.63 11.25 -3.87
CA TRP A 206 16.37 10.31 -2.77
C TRP A 206 15.68 9.06 -3.26
N ASN A 207 14.63 9.18 -4.04
CA ASN A 207 13.84 8.02 -4.51
C ASN A 207 14.67 7.03 -5.33
N LYS A 208 15.65 7.53 -6.11
CA LYS A 208 16.56 6.69 -6.91
C LYS A 208 17.56 5.91 -6.08
N SER A 209 18.00 6.46 -4.95
CA SER A 209 19.06 5.85 -4.12
C SER A 209 18.81 6.15 -2.62
N PRO A 210 17.73 5.64 -2.03
CA PRO A 210 17.30 6.02 -0.68
C PRO A 210 18.27 5.57 0.42
N GLU A 211 19.04 4.50 0.19
CA GLU A 211 20.02 3.95 1.13
C GLU A 211 21.33 4.72 1.20
N SER A 212 21.68 5.46 0.16
CA SER A 212 22.91 6.23 0.06
C SER A 212 22.70 7.75 0.05
N TRP A 213 21.46 8.20 0.18
CA TRP A 213 21.13 9.61 0.18
C TRP A 213 21.50 10.27 1.53
N SER A 214 22.19 11.43 1.46
CA SER A 214 22.73 12.20 2.59
C SER A 214 22.41 13.69 2.48
#